data_67a93023315e7e56f8ced5f7ccf61af1
#
_entry.id   67a93023315e7e56f8ced5f7ccf61af1
#
_cell.length_a   1.000
_cell.length_b   1.000
_cell.length_c   1.000
_cell.angle_alpha   90.00
_cell.angle_beta   90.00
_cell.angle_gamma   90.00
#
_symmetry.space_group_name_H-M   'P 1'
#
loop_
_entity.id
_entity.type
_entity.pdbx_description
1 polymer ?
#
loop_
_entity_poly.entity_id
_entity_poly.type
_entity_poly.pdbx_seq_one_letter_code
_entity_poly.pdbx_strand_id
1 'polypeptide(L)'
;ATIIQLREKNKSTLEYYELALKVKNITDAYNIPLIIDDRMDVAMAVGCGVHLGNEDMPISIARKIMGENCIIGATAKTVEVAKKAEADGADYLGCGAIYPTKTHVKTKITSVETLNDICAAVNIPVCAIGGLNKDNLSVLEKSPIQGVCVVSAIMDQEDTKKAAEELKESIQKIVA
;
A
#
# COMPACT_ATOMS: atom_id res chain seq x y z
N ALA A 1 -9.25 9.23 -1.03
CA ALA A 1 -7.99 8.50 -0.78
C ALA A 1 -7.00 9.42 -0.08
N THR A 2 -6.11 8.85 0.73
CA THR A 2 -5.05 9.57 1.44
C THR A 2 -3.68 9.30 0.83
N ILE A 3 -3.52 8.18 0.15
CA ILE A 3 -2.35 7.79 -0.64
C ILE A 3 -2.86 7.10 -1.90
N ILE A 4 -2.19 7.31 -3.02
CA ILE A 4 -2.40 6.57 -4.27
C ILE A 4 -1.15 5.74 -4.56
N GLN A 5 -1.33 4.43 -4.79
CA GLN A 5 -0.25 3.58 -5.28
C GLN A 5 -0.50 3.22 -6.74
N LEU A 6 0.46 3.51 -7.60
CA LEU A 6 0.46 3.11 -9.01
C LEU A 6 1.25 1.82 -9.16
N ARG A 7 0.61 0.80 -9.74
CA ARG A 7 1.18 -0.52 -9.97
C ARG A 7 0.99 -0.96 -11.41
N GLU A 8 2.10 -1.17 -12.11
CA GLU A 8 2.12 -1.64 -13.49
C GLU A 8 3.15 -2.77 -13.66
N LYS A 9 2.70 -3.97 -14.03
CA LYS A 9 3.58 -5.14 -14.14
C LYS A 9 4.03 -5.47 -15.56
N ASN A 10 3.28 -4.99 -16.56
CA ASN A 10 3.47 -5.41 -17.95
C ASN A 10 3.91 -4.27 -18.89
N LYS A 11 4.17 -3.07 -18.35
CA LYS A 11 4.64 -1.93 -19.13
C LYS A 11 6.17 -1.89 -19.19
N SER A 12 6.71 -1.38 -20.29
CA SER A 12 8.12 -0.99 -20.36
C SER A 12 8.42 0.12 -19.34
N THR A 13 9.70 0.31 -19.02
CA THR A 13 10.11 1.39 -18.11
C THR A 13 9.67 2.76 -18.61
N LEU A 14 9.76 3.02 -19.92
CA LEU A 14 9.33 4.29 -20.50
C LEU A 14 7.83 4.51 -20.34
N GLU A 15 7.01 3.52 -20.70
CA GLU A 15 5.55 3.61 -20.57
C GLU A 15 5.12 3.78 -19.11
N TYR A 16 5.80 3.10 -18.16
CA TYR A 16 5.49 3.22 -16.74
C TYR A 16 5.87 4.62 -16.22
N TYR A 17 7.04 5.14 -16.62
CA TYR A 17 7.49 6.49 -16.28
C TYR A 17 6.52 7.56 -16.81
N GLU A 18 6.13 7.49 -18.09
CA GLU A 18 5.17 8.44 -18.69
C GLU A 18 3.80 8.40 -18.00
N LEU A 19 3.32 7.20 -17.65
CA LEU A 19 2.08 7.05 -16.90
C LEU A 19 2.21 7.63 -15.49
N ALA A 20 3.32 7.34 -14.80
CA ALA A 20 3.59 7.85 -13.47
C ALA A 20 3.62 9.38 -13.41
N LEU A 21 4.20 10.04 -14.42
CA LEU A 21 4.17 11.51 -14.54
C LEU A 21 2.73 12.05 -14.66
N LYS A 22 1.88 11.40 -15.46
CA LYS A 22 0.48 11.82 -15.61
C LYS A 22 -0.29 11.66 -14.30
N VAL A 23 -0.10 10.55 -13.61
CA VAL A 23 -0.74 10.29 -12.32
C VAL A 23 -0.23 11.26 -11.26
N LYS A 24 1.08 11.54 -11.23
CA LYS A 24 1.67 12.49 -10.30
C LYS A 24 1.09 13.91 -10.46
N ASN A 25 0.94 14.38 -11.68
CA ASN A 25 0.32 15.69 -11.94
C ASN A 25 -1.10 15.78 -11.35
N ILE A 26 -1.86 14.67 -11.39
CA ILE A 26 -3.20 14.63 -10.80
C ILE A 26 -3.10 14.59 -9.28
N THR A 27 -2.29 13.71 -8.71
CA THR A 27 -2.19 13.55 -7.25
C THR A 27 -1.63 14.79 -6.58
N ASP A 28 -0.68 15.49 -7.20
CA ASP A 28 -0.13 16.76 -6.72
C ASP A 28 -1.20 17.86 -6.65
N ALA A 29 -2.08 17.95 -7.66
CA ALA A 29 -3.18 18.92 -7.66
C ALA A 29 -4.16 18.72 -6.49
N TYR A 30 -4.21 17.52 -5.92
CA TYR A 30 -5.03 17.20 -4.76
C TYR A 30 -4.23 17.05 -3.46
N ASN A 31 -2.92 17.32 -3.46
CA ASN A 31 -2.00 17.12 -2.34
C ASN A 31 -2.05 15.68 -1.79
N ILE A 32 -2.17 14.69 -2.67
CA ILE A 32 -2.18 13.27 -2.32
C ILE A 32 -0.82 12.66 -2.69
N PRO A 33 -0.08 12.03 -1.77
CA PRO A 33 1.16 11.35 -2.09
C PRO A 33 0.96 10.23 -3.12
N LEU A 34 1.85 10.20 -4.13
CA LEU A 34 1.95 9.09 -5.07
C LEU A 34 3.05 8.12 -4.60
N ILE A 35 2.75 6.83 -4.68
CA ILE A 35 3.67 5.72 -4.42
C ILE A 35 3.78 4.87 -5.69
N ILE A 36 4.98 4.52 -6.10
CA ILE A 36 5.25 3.57 -7.18
C ILE A 36 5.48 2.18 -6.59
N ASP A 37 4.81 1.16 -7.12
CA ASP A 37 4.98 -0.22 -6.70
C ASP A 37 6.23 -0.83 -7.35
N ASP A 38 7.10 -1.47 -6.56
CA ASP A 38 8.33 -2.20 -6.90
C ASP A 38 9.45 -1.38 -7.58
N ARG A 39 9.13 -0.44 -8.44
CA ARG A 39 10.06 0.24 -9.34
C ARG A 39 10.64 1.53 -8.71
N MET A 40 11.68 1.34 -7.87
CA MET A 40 12.39 2.47 -7.24
C MET A 40 13.01 3.43 -8.26
N ASP A 41 13.49 2.93 -9.39
CA ASP A 41 14.03 3.75 -10.49
C ASP A 41 12.98 4.71 -11.06
N VAL A 42 11.75 4.24 -11.26
CA VAL A 42 10.63 5.08 -11.73
C VAL A 42 10.20 6.06 -10.62
N ALA A 43 10.12 5.61 -9.37
CA ALA A 43 9.78 6.46 -8.23
C ALA A 43 10.75 7.65 -8.09
N MET A 44 12.05 7.39 -8.19
CA MET A 44 13.10 8.41 -8.16
C MET A 44 13.00 9.38 -9.34
N ALA A 45 12.81 8.86 -10.55
CA ALA A 45 12.71 9.67 -11.77
C ALA A 45 11.50 10.61 -11.76
N VAL A 46 10.41 10.21 -11.09
CA VAL A 46 9.16 10.98 -10.96
C VAL A 46 9.16 11.87 -9.71
N GLY A 47 10.02 11.57 -8.74
CA GLY A 47 10.08 12.30 -7.46
C GLY A 47 8.91 12.00 -6.54
N CYS A 48 8.63 10.71 -6.31
CA CYS A 48 7.56 10.24 -5.43
C CYS A 48 8.02 9.05 -4.57
N GLY A 49 7.13 8.52 -3.72
CA GLY A 49 7.43 7.39 -2.85
C GLY A 49 7.48 6.05 -3.59
N VAL A 50 7.91 5.02 -2.88
CA VAL A 50 7.98 3.65 -3.39
C VAL A 50 7.38 2.67 -2.37
N HIS A 51 6.76 1.58 -2.86
CA HIS A 51 6.39 0.42 -2.04
C HIS A 51 7.15 -0.81 -2.53
N LEU A 52 7.79 -1.52 -1.61
CA LEU A 52 8.67 -2.64 -1.92
C LEU A 52 8.20 -3.93 -1.24
N GLY A 53 8.20 -5.00 -2.01
CA GLY A 53 7.97 -6.35 -1.52
C GLY A 53 9.27 -7.04 -1.10
N ASN A 54 9.15 -8.29 -0.63
CA ASN A 54 10.30 -9.06 -0.12
C ASN A 54 11.31 -9.48 -1.19
N GLU A 55 10.93 -9.43 -2.46
CA GLU A 55 11.80 -9.80 -3.61
C GLU A 55 12.37 -8.56 -4.33
N ASP A 56 12.01 -7.36 -3.86
CA ASP A 56 12.46 -6.10 -4.43
C ASP A 56 13.74 -5.59 -3.74
N MET A 57 14.08 -4.33 -3.99
CA MET A 57 15.22 -3.68 -3.35
C MET A 57 15.08 -3.71 -1.82
N PRO A 58 16.11 -4.14 -1.06
CA PRO A 58 16.05 -4.09 0.40
C PRO A 58 15.75 -2.67 0.91
N ILE A 59 14.85 -2.57 1.90
CA ILE A 59 14.38 -1.28 2.45
C ILE A 59 15.54 -0.40 2.90
N SER A 60 16.54 -0.95 3.59
CA SER A 60 17.71 -0.19 4.05
C SER A 60 18.54 0.40 2.91
N ILE A 61 18.61 -0.29 1.78
CA ILE A 61 19.28 0.22 0.58
C ILE A 61 18.43 1.29 -0.11
N ALA A 62 17.11 1.04 -0.24
CA ALA A 62 16.18 2.02 -0.78
C ALA A 62 16.20 3.33 0.04
N ARG A 63 16.16 3.24 1.38
CA ARG A 63 16.24 4.41 2.28
C ARG A 63 17.55 5.19 2.08
N LYS A 64 18.69 4.47 1.99
CA LYS A 64 19.99 5.12 1.74
C LYS A 64 20.04 5.88 0.41
N ILE A 65 19.40 5.35 -0.63
CA ILE A 65 19.43 5.94 -1.99
C ILE A 65 18.40 7.07 -2.12
N MET A 66 17.17 6.87 -1.62
CA MET A 66 16.05 7.81 -1.77
C MET A 66 16.03 8.92 -0.71
N GLY A 67 16.79 8.76 0.37
CA GLY A 67 16.89 9.75 1.45
C GLY A 67 15.74 9.70 2.45
N GLU A 68 15.85 10.48 3.52
CA GLU A 68 14.94 10.46 4.69
C GLU A 68 13.54 11.03 4.39
N ASN A 69 13.40 11.90 3.41
CA ASN A 69 12.14 12.58 3.09
C ASN A 69 11.25 11.80 2.10
N CYS A 70 11.72 10.66 1.59
CA CYS A 70 10.96 9.85 0.67
C CYS A 70 10.08 8.85 1.43
N ILE A 71 8.82 8.71 1.03
CA ILE A 71 7.93 7.69 1.60
C ILE A 71 8.30 6.32 1.05
N ILE A 72 8.70 5.40 1.92
CA ILE A 72 9.00 4.00 1.58
C ILE A 72 8.03 3.09 2.32
N GLY A 73 7.15 2.42 1.58
CA GLY A 73 6.29 1.36 2.11
C GLY A 73 6.93 -0.01 1.97
N ALA A 74 6.60 -0.94 2.85
CA ALA A 74 7.04 -2.32 2.78
C ALA A 74 5.90 -3.31 2.95
N THR A 75 5.97 -4.44 2.24
CA THR A 75 5.06 -5.56 2.47
C THR A 75 5.55 -6.42 3.64
N ALA A 76 4.70 -6.64 4.65
CA ALA A 76 4.98 -7.54 5.76
C ALA A 76 3.88 -8.58 5.94
N LYS A 77 4.28 -9.84 6.13
CA LYS A 77 3.38 -10.98 6.35
C LYS A 77 3.66 -11.74 7.65
N THR A 78 4.71 -11.35 8.36
CA THR A 78 5.06 -11.87 9.69
C THR A 78 5.60 -10.74 10.56
N VAL A 79 5.60 -10.94 11.86
CA VAL A 79 6.12 -9.99 12.85
C VAL A 79 7.61 -9.71 12.63
N GLU A 80 8.40 -10.74 12.28
CA GLU A 80 9.84 -10.61 12.06
C GLU A 80 10.12 -9.70 10.86
N VAL A 81 9.38 -9.92 9.74
CA VAL A 81 9.51 -9.08 8.53
C VAL A 81 9.09 -7.64 8.83
N ALA A 82 8.02 -7.45 9.60
CA ALA A 82 7.52 -6.13 9.98
C ALA A 82 8.56 -5.35 10.80
N LYS A 83 9.10 -5.96 11.85
CA LYS A 83 10.15 -5.35 12.68
C LYS A 83 11.41 -5.02 11.88
N LYS A 84 11.81 -5.93 10.99
CA LYS A 84 12.95 -5.69 10.12
C LYS A 84 12.70 -4.52 9.18
N ALA A 85 11.53 -4.45 8.54
CA ALA A 85 11.18 -3.35 7.64
C ALA A 85 11.18 -1.99 8.34
N GLU A 86 10.63 -1.91 9.57
CA GLU A 86 10.69 -0.70 10.41
C GLU A 86 12.13 -0.31 10.73
N ALA A 87 12.94 -1.26 11.20
CA ALA A 87 14.36 -1.03 11.53
C ALA A 87 15.19 -0.62 10.30
N ASP A 88 14.85 -1.11 9.13
CA ASP A 88 15.48 -0.77 7.84
C ASP A 88 15.00 0.59 7.28
N GLY A 89 14.01 1.24 7.92
CA GLY A 89 13.56 2.58 7.57
C GLY A 89 12.30 2.65 6.70
N ALA A 90 11.41 1.66 6.76
CA ALA A 90 10.07 1.78 6.16
C ALA A 90 9.22 2.80 6.93
N ASP A 91 8.40 3.57 6.22
CA ASP A 91 7.48 4.56 6.81
C ASP A 91 6.09 3.96 7.08
N TYR A 92 5.71 2.91 6.38
CA TYR A 92 4.46 2.18 6.62
C TYR A 92 4.55 0.74 6.12
N LEU A 93 3.64 -0.11 6.59
CA LEU A 93 3.52 -1.49 6.16
C LEU A 93 2.20 -1.76 5.43
N GLY A 94 2.27 -2.56 4.37
CA GLY A 94 1.14 -3.23 3.75
C GLY A 94 1.07 -4.68 4.25
N CYS A 95 0.00 -5.06 4.94
CA CYS A 95 -0.18 -6.39 5.51
C CYS A 95 -1.36 -7.12 4.88
N GLY A 96 -1.13 -8.26 4.29
CA GLY A 96 -2.15 -9.05 3.60
C GLY A 96 -1.56 -10.19 2.73
N ALA A 97 -2.39 -10.88 1.95
CA ALA A 97 -3.80 -10.59 1.70
C ALA A 97 -4.70 -11.09 2.83
N ILE A 98 -5.69 -10.28 3.23
CA ILE A 98 -6.68 -10.67 4.25
C ILE A 98 -7.68 -11.66 3.66
N TYR A 99 -8.10 -11.44 2.41
CA TYR A 99 -8.95 -12.36 1.65
C TYR A 99 -8.30 -12.74 0.32
N PRO A 100 -8.72 -13.83 -0.31
CA PRO A 100 -8.31 -14.16 -1.68
C PRO A 100 -8.58 -13.00 -2.62
N THR A 101 -7.64 -12.73 -3.52
CA THR A 101 -7.74 -11.62 -4.47
C THR A 101 -7.31 -12.04 -5.87
N LYS A 102 -7.99 -11.49 -6.88
CA LYS A 102 -7.62 -11.69 -8.29
C LYS A 102 -6.45 -10.80 -8.72
N THR A 103 -6.20 -9.72 -8.01
CA THR A 103 -5.13 -8.76 -8.31
C THR A 103 -3.74 -9.35 -8.10
N HIS A 104 -3.58 -10.26 -7.13
CA HIS A 104 -2.32 -10.94 -6.82
C HIS A 104 -2.57 -12.41 -6.46
N VAL A 105 -2.83 -13.23 -7.50
CA VAL A 105 -3.37 -14.60 -7.39
C VAL A 105 -2.51 -15.57 -6.56
N LYS A 106 -1.19 -15.38 -6.51
CA LYS A 106 -0.25 -16.25 -5.78
C LYS A 106 0.04 -15.81 -4.34
N THR A 107 -0.72 -14.87 -3.79
CA THR A 107 -0.45 -14.39 -2.44
C THR A 107 -0.96 -15.34 -1.36
N LYS A 108 -0.15 -15.55 -0.33
CA LYS A 108 -0.54 -16.30 0.86
C LYS A 108 -1.46 -15.43 1.73
N ILE A 109 -2.54 -16.02 2.25
CA ILE A 109 -3.46 -15.33 3.17
C ILE A 109 -2.75 -15.02 4.48
N THR A 110 -2.94 -13.81 4.98
CA THR A 110 -2.50 -13.35 6.30
C THR A 110 -3.73 -13.25 7.19
N SER A 111 -3.75 -13.96 8.31
CA SER A 111 -4.89 -13.92 9.24
C SER A 111 -5.00 -12.55 9.93
N VAL A 112 -6.19 -12.21 10.40
CA VAL A 112 -6.41 -10.99 11.20
C VAL A 112 -5.61 -11.03 12.51
N GLU A 113 -5.42 -12.22 13.09
CA GLU A 113 -4.56 -12.41 14.26
C GLU A 113 -3.11 -12.00 13.95
N THR A 114 -2.54 -12.51 12.85
CA THR A 114 -1.19 -12.13 12.40
C THR A 114 -1.10 -10.62 12.10
N LEU A 115 -2.15 -10.04 11.49
CA LEU A 115 -2.22 -8.59 11.28
C LEU A 115 -2.15 -7.82 12.60
N ASN A 116 -2.91 -8.25 13.62
CA ASN A 116 -2.92 -7.61 14.93
C ASN A 116 -1.56 -7.76 15.66
N ASP A 117 -0.93 -8.93 15.54
CA ASP A 117 0.42 -9.16 16.09
C ASP A 117 1.47 -8.25 15.43
N ILE A 118 1.36 -8.04 14.12
CA ILE A 118 2.20 -7.09 13.38
C ILE A 118 1.98 -5.67 13.91
N CYS A 119 0.71 -5.23 14.01
CA CYS A 119 0.39 -3.90 14.53
C CYS A 119 0.92 -3.67 15.96
N ALA A 120 0.87 -4.70 16.80
CA ALA A 120 1.40 -4.62 18.17
C ALA A 120 2.94 -4.60 18.25
N ALA A 121 3.62 -5.03 17.19
CA ALA A 121 5.07 -5.25 17.17
C ALA A 121 5.87 -4.09 16.57
N VAL A 122 5.21 -3.12 15.91
CA VAL A 122 5.84 -1.97 15.24
C VAL A 122 5.16 -0.66 15.64
N ASN A 123 5.86 0.47 15.43
CA ASN A 123 5.35 1.81 15.73
C ASN A 123 4.93 2.56 14.46
N ILE A 124 5.32 2.08 13.28
CA ILE A 124 4.93 2.66 12.00
C ILE A 124 3.51 2.23 11.59
N PRO A 125 2.79 3.03 10.80
CA PRO A 125 1.45 2.70 10.34
C PRO A 125 1.37 1.36 9.61
N VAL A 126 0.34 0.56 9.92
CA VAL A 126 0.04 -0.70 9.25
C VAL A 126 -1.29 -0.57 8.50
N CYS A 127 -1.26 -0.89 7.21
CA CYS A 127 -2.43 -0.91 6.33
C CYS A 127 -2.81 -2.34 5.97
N ALA A 128 -4.09 -2.71 6.15
CA ALA A 128 -4.60 -4.00 5.69
C ALA A 128 -4.87 -3.98 4.19
N ILE A 129 -4.53 -5.05 3.48
CA ILE A 129 -4.71 -5.17 2.04
C ILE A 129 -5.16 -6.58 1.63
N GLY A 130 -5.79 -6.68 0.46
CA GLY A 130 -6.10 -7.92 -0.24
C GLY A 130 -7.53 -8.40 -0.05
N GLY A 131 -8.31 -8.35 -1.12
CA GLY A 131 -9.69 -8.81 -1.21
C GLY A 131 -10.70 -8.05 -0.35
N LEU A 132 -10.31 -6.91 0.21
CA LEU A 132 -11.15 -6.07 1.06
C LEU A 132 -12.12 -5.24 0.21
N ASN A 133 -13.36 -5.15 0.70
CA ASN A 133 -14.45 -4.36 0.11
C ASN A 133 -15.47 -3.99 1.20
N LYS A 134 -16.49 -3.18 0.87
CA LYS A 134 -17.47 -2.68 1.82
C LYS A 134 -18.22 -3.76 2.61
N ASP A 135 -18.36 -4.95 2.03
CA ASP A 135 -19.17 -6.03 2.63
C ASP A 135 -18.38 -6.89 3.62
N ASN A 136 -17.04 -6.78 3.64
CA ASN A 136 -16.17 -7.60 4.48
C ASN A 136 -15.21 -6.81 5.38
N LEU A 137 -15.26 -5.48 5.36
CA LEU A 137 -14.42 -4.62 6.22
C LEU A 137 -14.64 -4.86 7.71
N SER A 138 -15.81 -5.34 8.13
CA SER A 138 -16.14 -5.58 9.55
C SER A 138 -15.18 -6.53 10.26
N VAL A 139 -14.47 -7.40 9.51
CA VAL A 139 -13.45 -8.28 10.08
C VAL A 139 -12.29 -7.51 10.73
N LEU A 140 -12.11 -6.24 10.37
CA LEU A 140 -11.03 -5.36 10.84
C LEU A 140 -11.44 -4.40 11.97
N GLU A 141 -12.70 -4.39 12.41
CA GLU A 141 -13.23 -3.44 13.42
C GLU A 141 -12.46 -3.40 14.75
N LYS A 142 -11.77 -4.49 15.09
CA LYS A 142 -10.96 -4.59 16.32
C LYS A 142 -9.47 -4.58 16.06
N SER A 143 -9.06 -4.35 14.82
CA SER A 143 -7.65 -4.33 14.44
C SER A 143 -7.08 -2.92 14.59
N PRO A 144 -5.93 -2.73 15.25
CA PRO A 144 -5.33 -1.40 15.45
C PRO A 144 -4.56 -0.94 14.21
N ILE A 145 -5.21 -1.03 13.03
CA ILE A 145 -4.67 -0.59 11.75
C ILE A 145 -4.89 0.91 11.54
N GLN A 146 -4.02 1.54 10.76
CA GLN A 146 -4.11 2.95 10.41
C GLN A 146 -4.64 3.18 8.99
N GLY A 147 -4.86 2.10 8.22
CA GLY A 147 -5.39 2.24 6.87
C GLY A 147 -5.86 0.93 6.24
N VAL A 148 -6.59 1.07 5.14
CA VAL A 148 -7.01 -0.04 4.29
C VAL A 148 -6.66 0.28 2.85
N CYS A 149 -6.04 -0.69 2.15
CA CYS A 149 -5.71 -0.59 0.74
C CYS A 149 -6.68 -1.45 -0.07
N VAL A 150 -7.23 -0.87 -1.12
CA VAL A 150 -8.17 -1.54 -2.03
C VAL A 150 -7.81 -1.26 -3.48
N VAL A 151 -8.13 -2.18 -4.39
CA VAL A 151 -7.98 -2.02 -5.84
C VAL A 151 -9.34 -2.27 -6.51
N SER A 152 -9.72 -3.52 -6.68
CA SER A 152 -10.94 -3.92 -7.41
C SER A 152 -12.23 -3.39 -6.76
N ALA A 153 -12.24 -3.19 -5.45
CA ALA A 153 -13.38 -2.61 -4.75
C ALA A 153 -13.74 -1.18 -5.23
N ILE A 154 -12.79 -0.49 -5.87
CA ILE A 154 -13.01 0.80 -6.52
C ILE A 154 -12.93 0.67 -8.04
N MET A 155 -11.84 0.07 -8.56
CA MET A 155 -11.51 0.11 -9.99
C MET A 155 -12.44 -0.74 -10.87
N ASP A 156 -13.06 -1.79 -10.31
CA ASP A 156 -14.00 -2.66 -11.03
C ASP A 156 -15.47 -2.16 -10.91
N GLN A 157 -15.71 -0.98 -10.33
CA GLN A 157 -17.05 -0.41 -10.19
C GLN A 157 -17.38 0.54 -11.37
N GLU A 158 -18.65 0.59 -11.76
CA GLU A 158 -19.12 1.51 -12.81
C GLU A 158 -18.94 2.98 -12.42
N ASP A 159 -19.20 3.31 -11.13
CA ASP A 159 -18.97 4.63 -10.55
C ASP A 159 -17.85 4.54 -9.50
N THR A 160 -16.61 4.70 -9.95
CA THR A 160 -15.42 4.65 -9.12
C THR A 160 -15.39 5.73 -8.05
N LYS A 161 -15.97 6.91 -8.34
CA LYS A 161 -16.04 8.01 -7.37
C LYS A 161 -16.96 7.65 -6.21
N LYS A 162 -18.18 7.22 -6.50
CA LYS A 162 -19.16 6.79 -5.49
C LYS A 162 -18.61 5.63 -4.67
N ALA A 163 -18.00 4.63 -5.31
CA ALA A 163 -17.38 3.50 -4.62
C ALA A 163 -16.28 3.94 -3.64
N ALA A 164 -15.43 4.90 -4.05
CA ALA A 164 -14.40 5.45 -3.20
C ALA A 164 -14.96 6.25 -2.01
N GLU A 165 -16.05 7.00 -2.20
CA GLU A 165 -16.75 7.73 -1.15
C GLU A 165 -17.36 6.78 -0.11
N GLU A 166 -18.14 5.79 -0.55
CA GLU A 166 -18.75 4.77 0.31
C GLU A 166 -17.71 3.97 1.11
N LEU A 167 -16.62 3.56 0.46
CA LEU A 167 -15.51 2.87 1.13
C LEU A 167 -14.82 3.76 2.16
N LYS A 168 -14.58 5.03 1.84
CA LYS A 168 -13.99 5.98 2.78
C LYS A 168 -14.83 6.10 4.05
N GLU A 169 -16.15 6.26 3.93
CA GLU A 169 -17.07 6.33 5.07
C GLU A 169 -17.03 5.05 5.93
N SER A 170 -16.97 3.88 5.29
CA SER A 170 -16.88 2.59 5.95
C SER A 170 -15.55 2.42 6.69
N ILE A 171 -14.44 2.78 6.04
CA ILE A 171 -13.09 2.69 6.61
C ILE A 171 -12.93 3.64 7.80
N GLN A 172 -13.47 4.86 7.74
CA GLN A 172 -13.41 5.84 8.84
C GLN A 172 -14.07 5.36 10.14
N LYS A 173 -14.96 4.36 10.08
CA LYS A 173 -15.57 3.75 11.26
C LYS A 173 -14.69 2.67 11.91
N ILE A 174 -13.67 2.19 11.20
CA ILE A 174 -12.83 1.06 11.58
C ILE A 174 -11.44 1.53 11.99
N VAL A 175 -10.91 2.50 11.25
CA VAL A 175 -9.57 3.05 11.48
C VAL A 175 -9.67 4.17 12.53
N ALA A 176 -8.94 4.00 13.63
CA ALA A 176 -8.89 4.97 14.74
C ALA A 176 -8.10 6.24 14.38
#